data_f9ce51f225c09d1cf1d68a498dc62f87
#
_entry.id   f9ce51f225c09d1cf1d68a498dc62f87
#
_cell.length_a   1.000
_cell.length_b   1.000
_cell.length_c   1.000
_cell.angle_alpha   90.00
_cell.angle_beta   90.00
_cell.angle_gamma   90.00
#
_symmetry.space_group_name_H-M   'P 1'
#
loop_
_entity.id
_entity.type
_entity.pdbx_description
1 polymer ?
#
loop_
_entity_poly.entity_id
_entity_poly.type
_entity_poly.pdbx_seq_one_letter_code
_entity_poly.pdbx_strand_id
1 'polypeptide(L)'
;MATALFISRTDLVKNTIVSGATDTDLFIQYVKISQEIHLESYLGSKLYDKISADIIADTLTGDYLYLVTEFLQPMLIHYAMTSYLPFASYSVKSGGIFKHSSENSETASKDEVDFLVQKEREFAEHYTRRFVDYICFNSSKFPEYTSNKESDVYPDKDVNSSNWVL
;
A
#
# COMPACT_ATOMS: atom_id res chain seq x y z
N MET A 1 -4.88 20.07 3.51
CA MET A 1 -3.76 19.49 4.27
C MET A 1 -2.88 18.68 3.33
N ALA A 2 -1.56 18.77 3.45
CA ALA A 2 -0.67 17.91 2.67
C ALA A 2 -0.84 16.45 3.16
N THR A 3 -1.06 15.53 2.24
CA THR A 3 -1.12 14.10 2.57
C THR A 3 0.27 13.51 2.38
N ALA A 4 0.82 12.86 3.39
CA ALA A 4 2.07 12.13 3.27
C ALA A 4 1.91 10.96 2.30
N LEU A 5 2.85 10.80 1.37
CA LEU A 5 2.96 9.62 0.53
C LEU A 5 4.19 8.84 0.98
N PHE A 6 4.00 7.60 1.40
CA PHE A 6 5.08 6.71 1.88
C PHE A 6 5.91 6.14 0.73
N ILE A 7 5.37 6.13 -0.49
CA ILE A 7 6.05 5.70 -1.70
C ILE A 7 5.93 6.75 -2.79
N SER A 8 6.97 6.86 -3.62
CA SER A 8 7.00 7.73 -4.78
C SER A 8 6.59 7.00 -6.07
N ARG A 9 6.33 7.78 -7.12
CA ARG A 9 6.16 7.23 -8.48
C ARG A 9 7.33 6.35 -8.91
N THR A 10 8.55 6.78 -8.58
CA THR A 10 9.77 6.06 -8.94
C THR A 10 9.82 4.69 -8.27
N ASP A 11 9.37 4.60 -7.02
CA ASP A 11 9.31 3.32 -6.29
C ASP A 11 8.33 2.35 -6.94
N LEU A 12 7.18 2.84 -7.39
CA LEU A 12 6.18 2.04 -8.10
C LEU A 12 6.73 1.50 -9.42
N VAL A 13 7.28 2.36 -10.26
CA VAL A 13 7.79 1.97 -11.58
C VAL A 13 8.97 0.99 -11.47
N LYS A 14 9.81 1.14 -10.47
CA LYS A 14 10.97 0.24 -10.26
C LYS A 14 10.59 -1.13 -9.72
N ASN A 15 9.53 -1.22 -8.92
CA ASN A 15 9.23 -2.42 -8.13
C ASN A 15 7.95 -3.13 -8.59
N THR A 16 7.29 -2.67 -9.65
CA THR A 16 6.05 -3.27 -10.17
C THR A 16 6.08 -3.41 -11.68
N ILE A 17 5.08 -4.09 -12.23
CA ILE A 17 4.84 -4.19 -13.68
C ILE A 17 4.28 -2.89 -14.30
N VAL A 18 4.03 -1.85 -13.49
CA VAL A 18 3.53 -0.56 -13.97
C VAL A 18 4.61 0.15 -14.75
N SER A 19 4.33 0.44 -16.03
CA SER A 19 5.27 1.16 -16.88
C SER A 19 5.32 2.65 -16.56
N GLY A 20 6.44 3.30 -16.89
CA GLY A 20 6.57 4.75 -16.75
C GLY A 20 5.62 5.58 -17.62
N ALA A 21 4.94 4.94 -18.58
CA ALA A 21 3.90 5.55 -19.43
C ALA A 21 2.49 5.52 -18.79
N THR A 22 2.32 4.82 -17.66
CA THR A 22 1.04 4.77 -16.96
C THR A 22 0.74 6.12 -16.30
N ASP A 23 -0.52 6.56 -16.41
CA ASP A 23 -0.98 7.77 -15.74
C ASP A 23 -0.89 7.60 -14.22
N THR A 24 0.05 8.29 -13.62
CA THR A 24 0.33 8.21 -12.19
C THR A 24 -0.75 8.84 -11.33
N ASP A 25 -1.52 9.77 -11.86
CA ASP A 25 -2.61 10.40 -11.11
C ASP A 25 -3.73 9.39 -10.84
N LEU A 26 -3.95 8.46 -11.77
CA LEU A 26 -4.87 7.35 -11.56
C LEU A 26 -4.36 6.36 -10.50
N PHE A 27 -3.06 6.14 -10.43
CA PHE A 27 -2.48 5.19 -9.49
C PHE A 27 -2.37 5.74 -8.06
N ILE A 28 -2.07 7.02 -7.91
CA ILE A 28 -1.85 7.68 -6.59
C ILE A 28 -3.06 7.54 -5.66
N GLN A 29 -4.27 7.56 -6.18
CA GLN A 29 -5.46 7.34 -5.35
C GLN A 29 -5.47 5.95 -4.69
N TYR A 30 -4.99 4.91 -5.39
CA TYR A 30 -4.90 3.56 -4.83
C TYR A 30 -3.78 3.43 -3.80
N VAL A 31 -2.70 4.19 -3.96
CA VAL A 31 -1.66 4.31 -2.92
C VAL A 31 -2.25 4.91 -1.64
N LYS A 32 -2.98 6.02 -1.74
CA LYS A 32 -3.63 6.66 -0.59
C LYS A 32 -4.61 5.73 0.11
N ILE A 33 -5.50 5.09 -0.66
CA ILE A 33 -6.47 4.12 -0.11
C ILE A 33 -5.75 2.98 0.60
N SER A 34 -4.69 2.44 0.01
CA SER A 34 -3.93 1.35 0.60
C SER A 34 -3.14 1.78 1.85
N GLN A 35 -2.68 3.04 1.92
CA GLN A 35 -2.09 3.60 3.14
C GLN A 35 -3.11 3.63 4.29
N GLU A 36 -4.32 4.13 4.04
CA GLU A 36 -5.37 4.22 5.04
C GLU A 36 -5.86 2.85 5.48
N ILE A 37 -6.09 1.93 4.54
CA ILE A 37 -6.63 0.60 4.85
C ILE A 37 -5.59 -0.29 5.54
N HIS A 38 -4.35 -0.30 5.06
CA HIS A 38 -3.35 -1.28 5.48
C HIS A 38 -2.29 -0.68 6.39
N LEU A 39 -1.64 0.43 6.00
CA LEU A 39 -0.55 0.98 6.80
C LEU A 39 -1.04 1.49 8.15
N GLU A 40 -2.11 2.28 8.18
CA GLU A 40 -2.64 2.79 9.43
C GLU A 40 -3.12 1.66 10.34
N SER A 41 -3.75 0.61 9.78
CA SER A 41 -4.20 -0.55 10.55
C SER A 41 -3.05 -1.31 11.21
N TYR A 42 -1.91 -1.46 10.54
CA TYR A 42 -0.76 -2.18 11.07
C TYR A 42 0.18 -1.31 11.94
N LEU A 43 0.26 -0.02 11.68
CA LEU A 43 1.07 0.92 12.46
C LEU A 43 0.36 1.40 13.74
N GLY A 44 -0.97 1.47 13.69
CA GLY A 44 -1.76 2.25 14.62
C GLY A 44 -1.67 3.74 14.37
N SER A 45 -2.68 4.51 14.78
CA SER A 45 -2.79 5.94 14.47
C SER A 45 -1.55 6.73 14.88
N LYS A 46 -1.01 6.50 16.07
CA LYS A 46 0.11 7.31 16.57
C LYS A 46 1.40 7.15 15.79
N LEU A 47 1.78 5.92 15.46
CA LEU A 47 3.00 5.68 14.69
C LEU A 47 2.81 6.13 13.23
N TYR A 48 1.60 5.91 12.68
CA TYR A 48 1.26 6.39 11.34
C TYR A 48 1.35 7.92 11.25
N ASP A 49 0.77 8.65 12.21
CA ASP A 49 0.79 10.12 12.27
C ASP A 49 2.22 10.66 12.44
N LYS A 50 3.02 10.02 13.32
CA LYS A 50 4.42 10.37 13.53
C LYS A 50 5.23 10.27 12.24
N ILE A 51 5.16 9.14 11.56
CA ILE A 51 5.89 8.92 10.30
C ILE A 51 5.36 9.86 9.20
N SER A 52 4.06 10.06 9.12
CA SER A 52 3.44 10.98 8.16
C SER A 52 3.93 12.41 8.35
N ALA A 53 4.02 12.87 9.60
CA ALA A 53 4.55 14.20 9.93
C ALA A 53 6.02 14.33 9.54
N ASP A 54 6.83 13.32 9.81
CA ASP A 54 8.26 13.32 9.44
C ASP A 54 8.48 13.31 7.92
N ILE A 55 7.65 12.59 7.17
CA ILE A 55 7.69 12.60 5.69
C ILE A 55 7.35 14.01 5.16
N ILE A 56 6.29 14.63 5.67
CA ILE A 56 5.88 15.98 5.24
C ILE A 56 6.94 17.03 5.58
N ALA A 57 7.60 16.89 6.73
CA ALA A 57 8.63 17.82 7.19
C ALA A 57 10.03 17.54 6.61
N ASP A 58 10.18 16.46 5.84
CA ASP A 58 11.49 15.97 5.35
C ASP A 58 12.52 15.72 6.48
N THR A 59 12.02 15.19 7.60
CA THR A 59 12.83 14.92 8.81
C THR A 59 12.95 13.43 9.12
N LEU A 60 12.44 12.56 8.26
CA LEU A 60 12.47 11.12 8.45
C LEU A 60 13.90 10.57 8.44
N THR A 61 14.37 10.06 9.58
CA THR A 61 15.75 9.58 9.76
C THR A 61 15.84 8.38 10.70
N GLY A 62 17.01 7.75 10.75
CA GLY A 62 17.33 6.69 11.73
C GLY A 62 16.44 5.45 11.62
N ASP A 63 15.99 4.94 12.76
CA ASP A 63 15.17 3.72 12.83
C ASP A 63 13.82 3.87 12.11
N TYR A 64 13.22 5.06 12.09
CA TYR A 64 11.97 5.34 11.38
C TYR A 64 12.18 5.32 9.85
N LEU A 65 13.26 5.90 9.34
CA LEU A 65 13.61 5.81 7.93
C LEU A 65 13.82 4.34 7.51
N TYR A 66 14.58 3.59 8.33
CA TYR A 66 14.81 2.16 8.10
C TYR A 66 13.50 1.36 8.07
N LEU A 67 12.59 1.62 9.03
CA LEU A 67 11.27 0.99 9.08
C LEU A 67 10.49 1.25 7.79
N VAL A 68 10.46 2.50 7.33
CA VAL A 68 9.74 2.91 6.12
C VAL A 68 10.32 2.24 4.88
N THR A 69 11.63 2.34 4.68
CA THR A 69 12.27 1.86 3.44
C THR A 69 12.32 0.34 3.33
N GLU A 70 12.59 -0.37 4.43
CA GLU A 70 12.79 -1.82 4.39
C GLU A 70 11.51 -2.64 4.57
N PHE A 71 10.48 -2.06 5.19
CA PHE A 71 9.26 -2.80 5.52
C PHE A 71 7.99 -2.17 4.97
N LEU A 72 7.77 -0.86 5.20
CA LEU A 72 6.49 -0.24 4.84
C LEU A 72 6.36 0.03 3.34
N GLN A 73 7.42 0.46 2.69
CA GLN A 73 7.38 0.74 1.24
C GLN A 73 7.12 -0.54 0.42
N PRO A 74 7.84 -1.66 0.60
CA PRO A 74 7.53 -2.90 -0.11
C PRO A 74 6.10 -3.40 0.16
N MET A 75 5.67 -3.36 1.43
CA MET A 75 4.31 -3.74 1.82
C MET A 75 3.26 -2.89 1.09
N LEU A 76 3.39 -1.58 1.12
CA LEU A 76 2.46 -0.64 0.50
C LEU A 76 2.40 -0.77 -1.02
N ILE A 77 3.55 -0.96 -1.68
CA ILE A 77 3.63 -1.15 -3.13
C ILE A 77 2.72 -2.30 -3.56
N HIS A 78 2.81 -3.44 -2.90
CA HIS A 78 2.02 -4.62 -3.27
C HIS A 78 0.55 -4.48 -2.89
N TYR A 79 0.20 -3.85 -1.77
CA TYR A 79 -1.21 -3.53 -1.46
C TYR A 79 -1.82 -2.52 -2.45
N ALA A 80 -1.06 -1.51 -2.87
CA ALA A 80 -1.52 -0.57 -3.89
C ALA A 80 -1.77 -1.27 -5.23
N MET A 81 -0.93 -2.24 -5.60
CA MET A 81 -1.13 -3.07 -6.79
C MET A 81 -2.39 -3.94 -6.69
N THR A 82 -2.66 -4.58 -5.56
CA THR A 82 -3.90 -5.35 -5.37
C THR A 82 -5.15 -4.49 -5.56
N SER A 83 -5.09 -3.24 -5.12
CA SER A 83 -6.20 -2.29 -5.25
C SER A 83 -6.34 -1.74 -6.67
N TYR A 84 -5.25 -1.54 -7.38
CA TYR A 84 -5.22 -0.93 -8.72
C TYR A 84 -5.57 -1.91 -9.85
N LEU A 85 -5.01 -3.12 -9.83
CA LEU A 85 -5.10 -4.08 -10.94
C LEU A 85 -6.53 -4.35 -11.43
N PRO A 86 -7.56 -4.50 -10.56
CA PRO A 86 -8.93 -4.72 -11.01
C PRO A 86 -9.48 -3.59 -11.88
N PHE A 87 -8.98 -2.36 -11.71
CA PHE A 87 -9.44 -1.17 -12.41
C PHE A 87 -8.55 -0.74 -13.58
N ALA A 88 -7.36 -1.33 -13.70
CA ALA A 88 -6.33 -0.91 -14.66
C ALA A 88 -6.79 -0.92 -16.13
N SER A 89 -7.72 -1.82 -16.48
CA SER A 89 -8.27 -1.97 -17.84
C SER A 89 -9.55 -1.17 -18.09
N TYR A 90 -10.07 -0.44 -17.10
CA TYR A 90 -11.34 0.26 -17.20
C TYR A 90 -11.17 1.78 -17.16
N SER A 91 -12.04 2.47 -17.91
CA SER A 91 -12.23 3.92 -17.80
C SER A 91 -13.69 4.27 -17.70
N VAL A 92 -14.01 5.30 -16.93
CA VAL A 92 -15.36 5.84 -16.80
C VAL A 92 -15.45 7.11 -17.63
N LYS A 93 -16.43 7.16 -18.54
CA LYS A 93 -16.75 8.34 -19.37
C LYS A 93 -18.25 8.63 -19.23
N SER A 94 -18.69 9.79 -19.73
CA SER A 94 -20.10 10.22 -19.65
C SER A 94 -21.12 9.24 -20.22
N GLY A 95 -20.72 8.31 -21.09
CA GLY A 95 -21.57 7.25 -21.66
C GLY A 95 -21.50 5.90 -20.92
N GLY A 96 -20.74 5.75 -19.84
CA GLY A 96 -20.61 4.51 -19.09
C GLY A 96 -19.18 4.08 -18.76
N ILE A 97 -19.03 2.80 -18.40
CA ILE A 97 -17.74 2.16 -18.12
C ILE A 97 -17.26 1.46 -19.38
N PHE A 98 -16.03 1.75 -19.80
CA PHE A 98 -15.42 1.21 -21.00
C PHE A 98 -14.15 0.42 -20.67
N LYS A 99 -13.95 -0.69 -21.36
CA LYS A 99 -12.70 -1.45 -21.32
C LYS A 99 -11.75 -0.92 -22.38
N HIS A 100 -10.51 -0.65 -22.01
CA HIS A 100 -9.48 -0.25 -22.97
C HIS A 100 -9.17 -1.43 -23.90
N SER A 101 -9.21 -1.19 -25.20
CA SER A 101 -8.72 -2.11 -26.22
C SER A 101 -7.84 -1.34 -27.19
N SER A 102 -6.75 -1.93 -27.65
CA SER A 102 -5.93 -1.39 -28.75
C SER A 102 -5.92 -2.39 -29.90
N GLU A 103 -5.70 -1.91 -31.12
CA GLU A 103 -5.72 -2.74 -32.33
C GLU A 103 -4.69 -3.89 -32.33
N ASN A 104 -3.66 -3.80 -31.47
CA ASN A 104 -2.54 -4.76 -31.41
C ASN A 104 -2.36 -5.42 -30.04
N SER A 105 -3.31 -5.29 -29.11
CA SER A 105 -3.23 -5.96 -27.80
C SER A 105 -4.60 -6.36 -27.28
N GLU A 106 -4.68 -7.55 -26.69
CA GLU A 106 -5.84 -7.99 -25.96
C GLU A 106 -5.76 -7.56 -24.51
N THR A 107 -6.90 -7.14 -23.95
CA THR A 107 -7.01 -6.91 -22.52
C THR A 107 -7.10 -8.23 -21.79
N ALA A 108 -6.36 -8.35 -20.68
CA ALA A 108 -6.38 -9.53 -19.81
C ALA A 108 -7.81 -9.93 -19.44
N SER A 109 -8.07 -11.22 -19.39
CA SER A 109 -9.33 -11.78 -18.88
C SER A 109 -9.45 -11.52 -17.37
N LYS A 110 -10.67 -11.71 -16.84
CA LYS A 110 -10.90 -11.59 -15.40
C LYS A 110 -10.03 -12.56 -14.61
N ASP A 111 -9.92 -13.81 -15.05
CA ASP A 111 -9.17 -14.86 -14.35
C ASP A 111 -7.66 -14.54 -14.32
N GLU A 112 -7.13 -13.95 -15.40
CA GLU A 112 -5.73 -13.49 -15.43
C GLU A 112 -5.50 -12.31 -14.47
N VAL A 113 -6.41 -11.36 -14.40
CA VAL A 113 -6.35 -10.24 -13.45
C VAL A 113 -6.45 -10.76 -12.02
N ASP A 114 -7.40 -11.66 -11.74
CA ASP A 114 -7.58 -12.26 -10.40
C ASP A 114 -6.32 -13.03 -9.97
N PHE A 115 -5.65 -13.72 -10.89
CA PHE A 115 -4.37 -14.37 -10.63
C PHE A 115 -3.28 -13.36 -10.25
N LEU A 116 -3.16 -12.24 -10.98
CA LEU A 116 -2.18 -11.19 -10.67
C LEU A 116 -2.47 -10.54 -9.31
N VAL A 117 -3.73 -10.23 -9.02
CA VAL A 117 -4.16 -9.69 -7.72
C VAL A 117 -3.80 -10.64 -6.58
N GLN A 118 -4.03 -11.94 -6.78
CA GLN A 118 -3.68 -12.93 -5.77
C GLN A 118 -2.17 -12.99 -5.52
N LYS A 119 -1.34 -12.90 -6.58
CA LYS A 119 0.12 -12.87 -6.44
C LYS A 119 0.61 -11.61 -5.71
N GLU A 120 0.08 -10.45 -6.05
CA GLU A 120 0.40 -9.20 -5.35
C GLU A 120 -0.01 -9.25 -3.87
N ARG A 121 -1.14 -9.89 -3.56
CA ARG A 121 -1.58 -10.10 -2.17
C ARG A 121 -0.62 -11.01 -1.41
N GLU A 122 -0.17 -12.11 -2.00
CA GLU A 122 0.83 -13.01 -1.38
C GLU A 122 2.13 -12.25 -1.05
N PHE A 123 2.58 -11.36 -1.94
CA PHE A 123 3.73 -10.51 -1.68
C PHE A 123 3.46 -9.49 -0.56
N ALA A 124 2.31 -8.81 -0.59
CA ALA A 124 1.92 -7.88 0.46
C ALA A 124 1.88 -8.55 1.84
N GLU A 125 1.28 -9.73 1.95
CA GLU A 125 1.22 -10.51 3.19
C GLU A 125 2.61 -10.96 3.67
N HIS A 126 3.50 -11.33 2.75
CA HIS A 126 4.89 -11.65 3.09
C HIS A 126 5.61 -10.46 3.73
N TYR A 127 5.51 -9.27 3.12
CA TYR A 127 6.14 -8.06 3.68
C TYR A 127 5.45 -7.58 4.96
N THR A 128 4.14 -7.77 5.07
CA THR A 128 3.40 -7.48 6.30
C THR A 128 3.88 -8.35 7.46
N ARG A 129 4.08 -9.64 7.23
CA ARG A 129 4.62 -10.56 8.26
C ARG A 129 6.02 -10.13 8.71
N ARG A 130 6.89 -9.80 7.76
CA ARG A 130 8.23 -9.27 8.09
C ARG A 130 8.16 -7.99 8.92
N PHE A 131 7.24 -7.09 8.58
CA PHE A 131 7.00 -5.87 9.35
C PHE A 131 6.54 -6.17 10.78
N VAL A 132 5.51 -7.01 10.95
CA VAL A 132 4.96 -7.37 12.25
C VAL A 132 6.03 -8.02 13.14
N ASP A 133 6.80 -8.96 12.60
CA ASP A 133 7.90 -9.62 13.32
C ASP A 133 8.95 -8.59 13.77
N TYR A 134 9.38 -7.72 12.86
CA TYR A 134 10.39 -6.70 13.16
C TYR A 134 9.94 -5.71 14.23
N ILE A 135 8.73 -5.14 14.10
CA ILE A 135 8.26 -4.10 15.02
C ILE A 135 7.92 -4.66 16.40
N CYS A 136 7.40 -5.87 16.47
CA CYS A 136 7.17 -6.55 17.75
C CYS A 136 8.48 -6.81 18.49
N PHE A 137 9.52 -7.23 17.80
CA PHE A 137 10.84 -7.47 18.39
C PHE A 137 11.57 -6.18 18.78
N ASN A 138 11.35 -5.08 18.04
CA ASN A 138 12.00 -3.79 18.24
C ASN A 138 11.07 -2.71 18.81
N SER A 139 10.00 -3.08 19.50
CA SER A 139 8.95 -2.14 19.95
C SER A 139 9.48 -1.01 20.84
N SER A 140 10.58 -1.23 21.56
CA SER A 140 11.25 -0.19 22.36
C SER A 140 11.81 0.98 21.55
N LYS A 141 12.06 0.80 20.25
CA LYS A 141 12.52 1.85 19.34
C LYS A 141 11.36 2.71 18.81
N PHE A 142 10.13 2.22 18.91
CA PHE A 142 8.92 2.84 18.37
C PHE A 142 7.87 3.00 19.48
N PRO A 143 8.06 3.96 20.42
CA PRO A 143 7.15 4.13 21.56
C PRO A 143 5.72 4.46 21.13
N GLU A 144 5.51 5.08 19.99
CA GLU A 144 4.20 5.39 19.43
C GLU A 144 3.39 4.11 19.10
N TYR A 145 4.07 3.02 18.75
CA TYR A 145 3.44 1.74 18.43
C TYR A 145 2.69 1.12 19.61
N THR A 146 3.14 1.39 20.84
CA THR A 146 2.59 0.81 22.08
C THR A 146 1.78 1.79 22.91
N SER A 147 1.70 3.07 22.51
CA SER A 147 1.12 4.13 23.34
C SER A 147 -0.26 4.62 22.88
N ASN A 148 -0.99 3.83 22.09
CA ASN A 148 -2.31 4.18 21.58
C ASN A 148 -3.33 4.36 22.72
N LYS A 149 -4.32 5.26 22.53
CA LYS A 149 -5.40 5.58 23.46
C LYS A 149 -6.74 5.06 22.92
N GLU A 150 -7.79 5.11 23.73
CA GLU A 150 -9.12 4.56 23.42
C GLU A 150 -9.74 5.01 22.09
N SER A 151 -9.39 6.21 21.60
CA SER A 151 -9.88 6.75 20.31
C SER A 151 -8.99 6.42 19.11
N ASP A 152 -7.86 5.76 19.34
CA ASP A 152 -6.88 5.47 18.31
C ASP A 152 -7.20 4.14 17.60
N VAL A 153 -6.70 3.98 16.36
CA VAL A 153 -6.58 2.67 15.73
C VAL A 153 -5.42 1.94 16.39
N TYR A 154 -5.68 0.76 16.92
CA TYR A 154 -4.65 -0.08 17.53
C TYR A 154 -3.94 -0.89 16.45
N PRO A 155 -2.62 -1.08 16.56
CA PRO A 155 -1.88 -1.87 15.60
C PRO A 155 -2.39 -3.31 15.50
N ASP A 156 -2.77 -3.72 14.29
CA ASP A 156 -3.10 -5.09 13.99
C ASP A 156 -1.80 -5.93 13.92
N LYS A 157 -1.86 -7.15 14.45
CA LYS A 157 -0.76 -8.12 14.41
C LYS A 157 -1.10 -9.36 13.60
N ASP A 158 -2.34 -9.46 13.15
CA ASP A 158 -2.80 -10.57 12.33
C ASP A 158 -2.46 -10.30 10.86
N VAL A 159 -1.66 -11.16 10.27
CA VAL A 159 -1.24 -11.02 8.87
C VAL A 159 -2.25 -11.65 7.90
N ASN A 160 -3.15 -12.47 8.40
CA ASN A 160 -4.15 -13.16 7.59
C ASN A 160 -5.39 -12.28 7.38
N SER A 161 -5.35 -11.43 6.37
CA SER A 161 -6.53 -10.66 5.93
C SER A 161 -7.57 -11.51 5.18
N SER A 162 -7.38 -12.83 5.10
CA SER A 162 -8.13 -13.71 4.22
C SER A 162 -9.22 -14.48 4.93
N ASN A 163 -10.19 -13.83 5.59
CA ASN A 163 -11.36 -14.58 6.08
C ASN A 163 -12.71 -13.95 5.74
N TRP A 164 -12.83 -13.37 4.55
CA TRP A 164 -14.14 -13.17 3.94
C TRP A 164 -14.24 -14.06 2.71
N VAL A 165 -14.39 -15.37 2.95
CA VAL A 165 -14.97 -16.26 1.96
C VAL A 165 -16.47 -16.07 2.10
N LEU A 166 -17.06 -15.34 1.17
CA LEU A 166 -18.51 -15.38 0.89
C LEU A 166 -18.76 -16.44 -0.15
#